data_193cd937357921f96677a67e4d7f69af
#
_entry.id   193cd937357921f96677a67e4d7f69af
#
_cell.length_a   1.000
_cell.length_b   1.000
_cell.length_c   1.000
_cell.angle_alpha   90.00
_cell.angle_beta   90.00
_cell.angle_gamma   90.00
#
_symmetry.space_group_name_H-M   'P 1'
#
loop_
_entity.id
_entity.type
_entity.pdbx_description
1 polymer ?
#
loop_
_entity_poly.entity_id
_entity_poly.type
_entity_poly.pdbx_seq_one_letter_code
_entity_poly.pdbx_strand_id
1 'polypeptide(L)'
;MAQYLIHAIPKRLWYVNDYLIPSMLNQGIIKDNISVYVDTEKLGNLKACMKVFKSVDDNDYGTWHLQDDVIISHDFKETTEKYDNGIVCGFFSKYDDAKPSGEVSIYDMWFSFPCIRIPNKIAIKCADWVTRYMIGNPVYKEYWRRGVNDDFLFKLFIESFYKDSTAINLNPNIVNHIDYLLGGTSSGIDREERAVSRLWTDDYLIEELARSLHNNALHR
;
A
#
# COMPACT_ATOMS: atom_id res chain seq x y z
N MET A 1 17.28 2.81 -9.33
CA MET A 1 17.05 2.03 -8.11
C MET A 1 15.66 2.36 -7.57
N ALA A 2 14.90 1.34 -7.18
CA ALA A 2 13.56 1.53 -6.62
C ALA A 2 13.62 2.26 -5.27
N GLN A 3 12.70 3.18 -5.05
CA GLN A 3 12.49 3.87 -3.78
C GLN A 3 11.25 3.30 -3.09
N TYR A 4 11.31 3.18 -1.77
CA TYR A 4 10.25 2.58 -0.96
C TYR A 4 9.85 3.54 0.16
N LEU A 5 8.56 3.74 0.33
CA LEU A 5 8.00 4.58 1.38
C LEU A 5 6.94 3.78 2.16
N ILE A 6 7.24 3.49 3.40
CA ILE A 6 6.36 2.74 4.30
C ILE A 6 5.46 3.72 5.04
N HIS A 7 4.15 3.52 4.95
CA HIS A 7 3.14 4.27 5.68
C HIS A 7 2.86 3.56 6.99
N ALA A 8 3.23 4.17 8.11
CA ALA A 8 3.13 3.53 9.42
C ALA A 8 2.29 4.34 10.39
N ILE A 9 1.67 3.63 11.34
CA ILE A 9 1.10 4.23 12.55
C ILE A 9 2.00 3.90 13.75
N PRO A 10 2.05 4.76 14.79
CA PRO A 10 2.93 4.54 15.94
C PRO A 10 2.78 3.15 16.58
N LYS A 11 1.54 2.63 16.63
CA LYS A 11 1.23 1.31 17.23
C LYS A 11 1.93 0.15 16.51
N ARG A 12 2.23 0.27 15.21
CA ARG A 12 2.83 -0.78 14.38
C ARG A 12 4.30 -0.54 14.03
N LEU A 13 4.87 0.55 14.51
CA LEU A 13 6.26 0.91 14.18
C LEU A 13 7.28 -0.16 14.61
N TRP A 14 6.98 -0.89 15.70
CA TRP A 14 7.80 -2.02 16.12
C TRP A 14 7.86 -3.11 15.05
N TYR A 15 6.72 -3.44 14.40
CA TYR A 15 6.69 -4.42 13.32
C TYR A 15 7.52 -3.94 12.10
N VAL A 16 7.36 -2.67 11.74
CA VAL A 16 8.14 -2.07 10.65
C VAL A 16 9.64 -2.19 10.91
N ASN A 17 10.08 -1.84 12.11
CA ASN A 17 11.50 -1.84 12.48
C ASN A 17 12.10 -3.24 12.70
N ASP A 18 11.32 -4.13 13.31
CA ASP A 18 11.83 -5.43 13.74
C ASP A 18 11.63 -6.54 12.68
N TYR A 19 10.72 -6.32 11.70
CA TYR A 19 10.38 -7.34 10.71
C TYR A 19 10.37 -6.83 9.25
N LEU A 20 9.60 -5.79 8.92
CA LEU A 20 9.44 -5.38 7.53
C LEU A 20 10.74 -4.83 6.94
N ILE A 21 11.37 -3.86 7.59
CA ILE A 21 12.65 -3.30 7.13
C ILE A 21 13.75 -4.37 7.09
N PRO A 22 13.96 -5.19 8.15
CA PRO A 22 14.91 -6.29 8.08
C PRO A 22 14.67 -7.26 6.93
N SER A 23 13.41 -7.60 6.62
CA SER A 23 13.08 -8.45 5.48
C SER A 23 13.48 -7.81 4.14
N MET A 24 13.27 -6.50 3.98
CA MET A 24 13.71 -5.75 2.81
C MET A 24 15.24 -5.72 2.69
N LEU A 25 15.95 -5.46 3.80
CA LEU A 25 17.41 -5.44 3.84
C LEU A 25 18.00 -6.82 3.53
N ASN A 26 17.41 -7.91 4.02
CA ASN A 26 17.83 -9.28 3.76
C ASN A 26 17.73 -9.65 2.27
N GLN A 27 16.83 -9.03 1.53
CA GLN A 27 16.76 -9.15 0.06
C GLN A 27 17.77 -8.25 -0.66
N GLY A 28 18.58 -7.48 0.08
CA GLY A 28 19.58 -6.56 -0.48
C GLY A 28 19.00 -5.24 -0.98
N ILE A 29 17.84 -4.83 -0.49
CA ILE A 29 17.37 -3.45 -0.67
C ILE A 29 18.23 -2.54 0.18
N ILE A 30 18.75 -1.45 -0.39
CA ILE A 30 19.64 -0.53 0.31
C ILE A 30 18.82 0.31 1.29
N LYS A 31 19.34 0.48 2.50
CA LYS A 31 18.65 1.21 3.58
C LYS A 31 18.25 2.64 3.17
N ASP A 32 19.11 3.33 2.44
CA ASP A 32 18.87 4.70 1.98
C ASP A 32 17.72 4.82 0.96
N ASN A 33 17.29 3.69 0.40
CA ASN A 33 16.12 3.64 -0.48
C ASN A 33 14.81 3.38 0.28
N ILE A 34 14.86 3.23 1.61
CA ILE A 34 13.69 2.94 2.45
C ILE A 34 13.42 4.15 3.34
N SER A 35 12.26 4.74 3.19
CA SER A 35 11.76 5.80 4.06
C SER A 35 10.51 5.33 4.80
N VAL A 36 10.30 5.85 6.01
CA VAL A 36 9.12 5.55 6.83
C VAL A 36 8.42 6.85 7.20
N TYR A 37 7.17 6.97 6.81
CA TYR A 37 6.29 8.02 7.30
C TYR A 37 5.44 7.47 8.44
N VAL A 38 5.47 8.14 9.59
CA VAL A 38 4.68 7.74 10.78
C VAL A 38 3.58 8.77 11.03
N ASP A 39 2.31 8.33 10.98
CA ASP A 39 1.16 9.20 11.31
C ASP A 39 1.04 9.44 12.82
N THR A 40 1.92 10.29 13.36
CA THR A 40 1.90 10.69 14.78
C THR A 40 0.74 11.62 15.12
N GLU A 41 0.16 12.28 14.12
CA GLU A 41 -0.95 13.24 14.28
C GLU A 41 -2.32 12.54 14.30
N LYS A 42 -2.37 11.22 14.07
CA LYS A 42 -3.63 10.44 14.00
C LYS A 42 -4.61 11.01 12.97
N LEU A 43 -4.10 11.34 11.79
CA LEU A 43 -4.87 11.98 10.72
C LEU A 43 -5.94 11.06 10.11
N GLY A 44 -5.77 9.74 10.29
CA GLY A 44 -6.55 8.70 9.59
C GLY A 44 -6.05 8.46 8.16
N ASN A 45 -6.44 7.32 7.58
CA ASN A 45 -5.90 6.80 6.34
C ASN A 45 -5.77 7.84 5.23
N LEU A 46 -6.85 8.52 4.89
CA LEU A 46 -6.85 9.44 3.76
C LEU A 46 -5.90 10.63 3.94
N LYS A 47 -5.98 11.33 5.06
CA LYS A 47 -5.14 12.51 5.28
C LYS A 47 -3.67 12.14 5.45
N ALA A 48 -3.40 11.02 6.11
CA ALA A 48 -2.05 10.47 6.22
C ALA A 48 -1.51 10.10 4.84
N CYS A 49 -2.29 9.41 4.01
CA CYS A 49 -1.93 9.07 2.64
C CYS A 49 -1.61 10.31 1.80
N MET A 50 -2.45 11.37 1.89
CA MET A 50 -2.18 12.63 1.17
C MET A 50 -0.90 13.32 1.65
N LYS A 51 -0.57 13.26 2.94
CA LYS A 51 0.72 13.77 3.46
C LYS A 51 1.89 12.96 2.91
N VAL A 52 1.76 11.64 2.90
CA VAL A 52 2.77 10.75 2.33
C VAL A 52 3.00 11.04 0.86
N PHE A 53 1.94 11.20 0.07
CA PHE A 53 2.06 11.54 -1.36
C PHE A 53 2.74 12.90 -1.59
N LYS A 54 2.64 13.83 -0.63
CA LYS A 54 3.34 15.12 -0.69
C LYS A 54 4.79 15.05 -0.19
N SER A 55 5.17 13.97 0.48
CA SER A 55 6.53 13.83 1.03
C SER A 55 7.53 13.21 0.04
N VAL A 56 7.07 12.70 -1.09
CA VAL A 56 7.97 12.19 -2.14
C VAL A 56 8.65 13.36 -2.87
N ASP A 57 9.82 13.10 -3.42
CA ASP A 57 10.55 14.10 -4.20
C ASP A 57 9.78 14.48 -5.48
N ASP A 58 9.75 15.76 -5.81
CA ASP A 58 9.14 16.24 -7.07
C ASP A 58 10.06 15.96 -8.27
N ASN A 59 10.04 14.72 -8.71
CA ASN A 59 10.83 14.25 -9.85
C ASN A 59 10.02 13.29 -10.72
N ASP A 60 10.63 12.82 -11.81
CA ASP A 60 9.98 11.92 -12.77
C ASP A 60 10.05 10.44 -12.37
N TYR A 61 10.67 10.12 -11.25
CA TYR A 61 10.72 8.75 -10.72
C TYR A 61 9.39 8.35 -10.08
N GLY A 62 9.32 7.12 -9.62
CA GLY A 62 8.18 6.61 -8.87
C GLY A 62 8.64 5.92 -7.59
N THR A 63 7.77 5.99 -6.60
CA THR A 63 7.98 5.39 -5.27
C THR A 63 7.05 4.21 -5.07
N TRP A 64 7.56 3.12 -4.51
CA TRP A 64 6.77 2.03 -3.99
C TRP A 64 6.24 2.41 -2.61
N HIS A 65 4.93 2.55 -2.52
CA HIS A 65 4.22 2.81 -1.27
C HIS A 65 3.81 1.47 -0.67
N LEU A 66 4.15 1.25 0.61
CA LEU A 66 3.77 0.08 1.37
C LEU A 66 3.01 0.50 2.64
N GLN A 67 2.00 -0.26 3.02
CA GLN A 67 1.41 -0.14 4.36
C GLN A 67 2.27 -0.86 5.39
N ASP A 68 2.14 -0.48 6.66
CA ASP A 68 2.91 -1.01 7.78
C ASP A 68 2.49 -2.41 8.25
N ASP A 69 1.49 -2.98 7.61
CA ASP A 69 0.89 -4.27 7.92
C ASP A 69 0.97 -5.26 6.75
N VAL A 70 2.09 -5.24 6.05
CA VAL A 70 2.36 -6.18 4.96
C VAL A 70 3.56 -7.08 5.24
N ILE A 71 3.52 -8.29 4.71
CA ILE A 71 4.67 -9.18 4.53
C ILE A 71 5.05 -9.14 3.05
N ILE A 72 6.33 -8.95 2.77
CA ILE A 72 6.85 -8.91 1.40
C ILE A 72 7.22 -10.32 0.90
N SER A 73 7.14 -10.55 -0.44
CA SER A 73 7.59 -11.78 -1.09
C SER A 73 9.11 -11.98 -1.02
N HIS A 74 9.56 -13.21 -1.12
CA HIS A 74 10.99 -13.50 -1.16
C HIS A 74 11.67 -12.96 -2.42
N ASP A 75 10.92 -12.72 -3.50
CA ASP A 75 11.37 -12.10 -4.75
C ASP A 75 10.94 -10.61 -4.88
N PHE A 76 10.53 -9.99 -3.77
CA PHE A 76 9.98 -8.62 -3.76
C PHE A 76 10.94 -7.61 -4.39
N LYS A 77 12.23 -7.62 -4.01
CA LYS A 77 13.23 -6.74 -4.60
C LYS A 77 13.36 -6.96 -6.10
N GLU A 78 13.56 -8.21 -6.51
CA GLU A 78 13.72 -8.54 -7.92
C GLU A 78 12.51 -8.10 -8.74
N THR A 79 11.31 -8.29 -8.21
CA THR A 79 10.07 -7.91 -8.87
C THR A 79 9.92 -6.39 -8.94
N THR A 80 10.14 -5.68 -7.84
CA THR A 80 9.96 -4.22 -7.81
C THR A 80 10.98 -3.49 -8.68
N GLU A 81 12.20 -4.01 -8.83
CA GLU A 81 13.24 -3.42 -9.67
C GLU A 81 12.99 -3.59 -11.17
N LYS A 82 12.09 -4.50 -11.58
CA LYS A 82 11.68 -4.65 -13.00
C LYS A 82 10.78 -3.50 -13.48
N TYR A 83 10.17 -2.77 -12.55
CA TYR A 83 9.19 -1.73 -12.89
C TYR A 83 9.70 -0.36 -12.45
N ASP A 84 10.25 0.39 -13.39
CA ASP A 84 10.84 1.71 -13.16
C ASP A 84 9.92 2.86 -13.58
N ASN A 85 8.81 2.58 -14.24
CA ASN A 85 7.84 3.59 -14.67
C ASN A 85 6.38 3.11 -14.48
N GLY A 86 5.43 4.03 -14.69
CA GLY A 86 3.99 3.77 -14.59
C GLY A 86 3.47 3.50 -13.17
N ILE A 87 2.18 3.25 -13.08
CA ILE A 87 1.50 2.79 -11.86
C ILE A 87 1.55 1.28 -11.86
N VAL A 88 2.02 0.67 -10.77
CA VAL A 88 2.12 -0.78 -10.64
C VAL A 88 1.46 -1.21 -9.32
N CYS A 89 0.42 -2.03 -9.41
CA CYS A 89 -0.25 -2.58 -8.25
C CYS A 89 0.38 -3.92 -7.85
N GLY A 90 0.97 -3.94 -6.69
CA GLY A 90 1.63 -5.12 -6.11
C GLY A 90 0.73 -5.96 -5.21
N PHE A 91 -0.48 -5.49 -4.95
CA PHE A 91 -1.47 -6.19 -4.12
C PHE A 91 -2.88 -6.04 -4.67
N PHE A 92 -3.62 -7.14 -4.67
CA PHE A 92 -5.04 -7.20 -4.96
C PHE A 92 -5.75 -7.95 -3.86
N SER A 93 -6.90 -7.43 -3.46
CA SER A 93 -7.82 -8.16 -2.61
C SER A 93 -8.52 -9.28 -3.40
N LYS A 94 -9.11 -10.21 -2.69
CA LYS A 94 -9.82 -11.36 -3.30
C LYS A 94 -10.89 -10.99 -4.35
N TYR A 95 -11.41 -9.78 -4.30
CA TYR A 95 -12.45 -9.32 -5.23
C TYR A 95 -11.94 -9.04 -6.65
N ASP A 96 -10.62 -8.88 -6.79
CA ASP A 96 -9.99 -8.64 -8.10
C ASP A 96 -9.34 -9.89 -8.69
N ASP A 97 -9.83 -11.02 -8.30
CA ASP A 97 -9.28 -12.35 -8.47
C ASP A 97 -8.94 -12.81 -9.89
N ALA A 98 -9.54 -12.25 -10.88
CA ALA A 98 -9.48 -12.77 -12.23
C ALA A 98 -8.51 -12.07 -13.18
N LYS A 99 -7.82 -11.01 -12.72
CA LYS A 99 -6.96 -10.22 -13.62
C LYS A 99 -5.57 -10.84 -13.73
N PRO A 100 -5.11 -11.14 -14.95
CA PRO A 100 -3.76 -11.63 -15.17
C PRO A 100 -2.73 -10.54 -14.85
N SER A 101 -1.46 -10.93 -14.66
CA SER A 101 -0.35 -9.98 -14.66
C SER A 101 -0.23 -9.27 -16.00
N GLY A 102 0.09 -7.98 -15.97
CA GLY A 102 0.32 -7.19 -17.16
C GLY A 102 -0.39 -5.84 -17.16
N GLU A 103 -0.41 -5.21 -18.30
CA GLU A 103 -1.10 -3.94 -18.49
C GLU A 103 -2.60 -4.10 -18.46
N VAL A 104 -3.26 -3.25 -17.70
CA VAL A 104 -4.71 -3.19 -17.55
C VAL A 104 -5.17 -1.75 -17.71
N SER A 105 -6.31 -1.54 -18.36
CA SER A 105 -6.94 -0.22 -18.40
C SER A 105 -7.20 0.28 -16.99
N ILE A 106 -6.97 1.55 -16.73
CA ILE A 106 -7.24 2.15 -15.42
C ILE A 106 -8.72 2.02 -14.99
N TYR A 107 -9.65 1.94 -15.94
CA TYR A 107 -11.07 1.72 -15.64
C TYR A 107 -11.34 0.34 -15.08
N ASP A 108 -10.56 -0.65 -15.51
CA ASP A 108 -10.69 -2.03 -15.09
C ASP A 108 -9.83 -2.34 -13.84
N MET A 109 -9.06 -1.35 -13.37
CA MET A 109 -8.15 -1.51 -12.27
C MET A 109 -8.76 -1.02 -10.96
N TRP A 110 -8.57 -1.79 -9.90
CA TRP A 110 -8.73 -1.31 -8.54
C TRP A 110 -7.35 -1.07 -7.93
N PHE A 111 -7.10 0.13 -7.44
CA PHE A 111 -5.82 0.48 -6.83
C PHE A 111 -5.84 0.15 -5.35
N SER A 112 -5.05 -0.83 -4.94
CA SER A 112 -4.94 -1.24 -3.53
C SER A 112 -3.61 -0.78 -2.93
N PHE A 113 -3.67 -0.12 -1.81
CA PHE A 113 -2.52 0.55 -1.19
C PHE A 113 -1.64 -0.29 -0.25
N PRO A 114 -1.95 -1.54 0.12
CA PRO A 114 -0.97 -2.38 0.80
C PRO A 114 0.38 -2.43 0.07
N CYS A 115 0.40 -2.42 -1.28
CA CYS A 115 1.61 -2.24 -2.06
C CYS A 115 1.29 -1.67 -3.45
N ILE A 116 1.76 -0.47 -3.73
CA ILE A 116 1.57 0.19 -5.03
C ILE A 116 2.76 1.07 -5.38
N ARG A 117 3.20 1.02 -6.64
CA ARG A 117 4.13 1.99 -7.18
C ARG A 117 3.37 3.12 -7.86
N ILE A 118 3.72 4.36 -7.51
CA ILE A 118 3.11 5.54 -8.09
C ILE A 118 4.22 6.48 -8.56
N PRO A 119 4.17 7.00 -9.81
CA PRO A 119 5.04 8.09 -10.23
C PRO A 119 4.87 9.31 -9.30
N ASN A 120 5.98 9.86 -8.82
CA ASN A 120 5.98 10.90 -7.77
C ASN A 120 5.13 12.12 -8.14
N LYS A 121 5.22 12.58 -9.38
CA LYS A 121 4.38 13.70 -9.86
C LYS A 121 2.89 13.38 -9.86
N ILE A 122 2.51 12.12 -10.08
CA ILE A 122 1.11 11.68 -9.99
C ILE A 122 0.66 11.67 -8.52
N ALA A 123 1.48 11.17 -7.61
CA ALA A 123 1.19 11.17 -6.17
C ALA A 123 0.97 12.60 -5.64
N ILE A 124 1.90 13.52 -5.94
CA ILE A 124 1.81 14.93 -5.53
C ILE A 124 0.54 15.60 -6.10
N LYS A 125 0.27 15.43 -7.40
CA LYS A 125 -0.93 15.99 -8.04
C LYS A 125 -2.22 15.43 -7.44
N CYS A 126 -2.25 14.13 -7.15
CA CYS A 126 -3.40 13.50 -6.49
C CYS A 126 -3.62 14.12 -5.10
N ALA A 127 -2.57 14.23 -4.30
CA ALA A 127 -2.66 14.81 -2.97
C ALA A 127 -3.13 16.27 -2.99
N ASP A 128 -2.67 17.06 -3.95
CA ASP A 128 -3.12 18.44 -4.12
C ASP A 128 -4.60 18.51 -4.53
N TRP A 129 -5.00 17.67 -5.48
CA TRP A 129 -6.39 17.62 -5.94
C TRP A 129 -7.33 17.22 -4.80
N VAL A 130 -7.02 16.14 -4.08
CA VAL A 130 -7.83 15.68 -2.94
C VAL A 130 -7.90 16.75 -1.86
N THR A 131 -6.77 17.36 -1.51
CA THR A 131 -6.71 18.35 -0.44
C THR A 131 -7.49 19.63 -0.79
N ARG A 132 -7.40 20.11 -2.03
CA ARG A 132 -8.03 21.38 -2.44
C ARG A 132 -9.51 21.24 -2.77
N TYR A 133 -9.89 20.14 -3.41
CA TYR A 133 -11.21 20.02 -4.03
C TYR A 133 -12.13 19.03 -3.34
N MET A 134 -11.58 18.06 -2.63
CA MET A 134 -12.37 17.00 -2.02
C MET A 134 -12.53 17.21 -0.50
N ILE A 135 -11.45 17.50 0.20
CA ILE A 135 -11.49 17.71 1.65
C ILE A 135 -12.20 19.03 1.97
N GLY A 136 -13.29 18.94 2.74
CA GLY A 136 -14.09 20.09 3.16
C GLY A 136 -15.15 20.53 2.15
N ASN A 137 -15.26 19.92 0.98
CA ASN A 137 -16.32 20.21 0.05
C ASN A 137 -17.65 19.60 0.54
N PRO A 138 -18.71 20.42 0.77
CA PRO A 138 -20.01 19.94 1.27
C PRO A 138 -20.66 18.86 0.38
N VAL A 139 -20.42 18.90 -0.95
CA VAL A 139 -20.96 17.93 -1.91
C VAL A 139 -20.44 16.51 -1.60
N TYR A 140 -19.20 16.41 -1.10
CA TYR A 140 -18.58 15.14 -0.78
C TYR A 140 -18.68 14.76 0.70
N LYS A 141 -19.37 15.58 1.52
CA LYS A 141 -19.53 15.34 2.95
C LYS A 141 -20.18 14.00 3.28
N GLU A 142 -21.09 13.54 2.42
CA GLU A 142 -21.73 12.22 2.53
C GLU A 142 -20.72 11.08 2.32
N TYR A 143 -19.80 11.22 1.38
CA TYR A 143 -18.72 10.25 1.16
C TYR A 143 -17.78 10.18 2.35
N TRP A 144 -17.48 11.33 2.98
CA TRP A 144 -16.64 11.37 4.19
C TRP A 144 -17.27 10.65 5.38
N ARG A 145 -18.59 10.69 5.50
CA ARG A 145 -19.32 9.95 6.54
C ARG A 145 -19.28 8.44 6.34
N ARG A 146 -19.15 7.98 5.10
CA ARG A 146 -19.13 6.56 4.74
C ARG A 146 -17.72 5.95 4.79
N GLY A 147 -16.72 6.70 5.25
CA GLY A 147 -15.34 6.22 5.30
C GLY A 147 -14.75 6.00 3.90
N VAL A 148 -14.82 7.03 3.05
CA VAL A 148 -14.19 6.98 1.73
C VAL A 148 -12.69 6.74 1.91
N ASN A 149 -12.22 5.66 1.35
CA ASN A 149 -10.85 5.22 1.44
C ASN A 149 -9.96 6.01 0.47
N ASP A 150 -8.69 6.08 0.80
CA ASP A 150 -7.63 6.68 0.01
C ASP A 150 -7.51 6.04 -1.39
N ASP A 151 -7.66 4.72 -1.50
CA ASP A 151 -7.67 3.96 -2.75
C ASP A 151 -8.81 4.38 -3.70
N PHE A 152 -10.01 4.59 -3.18
CA PHE A 152 -11.13 5.08 -3.99
C PHE A 152 -10.87 6.48 -4.55
N LEU A 153 -10.36 7.41 -3.75
CA LEU A 153 -10.07 8.76 -4.23
C LEU A 153 -8.90 8.79 -5.20
N PHE A 154 -7.91 7.93 -5.01
CA PHE A 154 -6.85 7.78 -5.98
C PHE A 154 -7.39 7.26 -7.32
N LYS A 155 -8.25 6.23 -7.30
CA LYS A 155 -8.93 5.73 -8.51
C LYS A 155 -9.68 6.85 -9.21
N LEU A 156 -10.52 7.59 -8.48
CA LEU A 156 -11.30 8.70 -9.05
C LEU A 156 -10.40 9.78 -9.67
N PHE A 157 -9.28 10.10 -9.03
CA PHE A 157 -8.29 11.03 -9.57
C PHE A 157 -7.67 10.50 -10.87
N ILE A 158 -7.23 9.25 -10.89
CA ILE A 158 -6.62 8.64 -12.08
C ILE A 158 -7.62 8.58 -13.24
N GLU A 159 -8.85 8.16 -13.02
CA GLU A 159 -9.90 8.14 -14.03
C GLU A 159 -10.23 9.54 -14.57
N SER A 160 -10.13 10.57 -13.72
CA SER A 160 -10.45 11.95 -14.13
C SER A 160 -9.35 12.60 -14.97
N PHE A 161 -8.08 12.29 -14.70
CA PHE A 161 -6.95 13.01 -15.29
C PHE A 161 -6.04 12.17 -16.18
N TYR A 162 -6.14 10.85 -16.12
CA TYR A 162 -5.29 9.90 -16.84
C TYR A 162 -6.10 8.81 -17.54
N LYS A 163 -7.29 9.13 -18.00
CA LYS A 163 -8.31 8.21 -18.54
C LYS A 163 -7.82 7.27 -19.66
N ASP A 164 -6.84 7.70 -20.45
CA ASP A 164 -6.29 6.94 -21.58
C ASP A 164 -5.01 6.18 -21.20
N SER A 165 -4.69 6.10 -19.90
CA SER A 165 -3.50 5.42 -19.39
C SER A 165 -3.81 3.97 -19.01
N THR A 166 -2.74 3.20 -18.87
CA THR A 166 -2.76 1.85 -18.30
C THR A 166 -2.03 1.83 -16.96
N ALA A 167 -2.33 0.83 -16.16
CA ALA A 167 -1.56 0.46 -14.98
C ALA A 167 -1.13 -1.01 -15.10
N ILE A 168 -0.08 -1.38 -14.39
CA ILE A 168 0.40 -2.75 -14.38
C ILE A 168 -0.17 -3.46 -13.16
N ASN A 169 -0.74 -4.62 -13.40
CA ASN A 169 -1.21 -5.55 -12.38
C ASN A 169 -0.17 -6.64 -12.16
N LEU A 170 0.23 -6.88 -10.91
CA LEU A 170 1.07 -8.01 -10.54
C LEU A 170 0.21 -9.11 -9.91
N ASN A 171 0.19 -10.27 -10.56
CA ASN A 171 -0.46 -11.46 -10.06
C ASN A 171 0.48 -12.67 -10.27
N PRO A 172 0.92 -13.34 -9.22
CA PRO A 172 0.52 -13.19 -7.81
C PRO A 172 0.95 -11.84 -7.19
N ASN A 173 0.29 -11.43 -6.09
CA ASN A 173 0.68 -10.25 -5.31
C ASN A 173 2.12 -10.38 -4.84
N ILE A 174 2.80 -9.29 -4.62
CA ILE A 174 4.17 -9.29 -4.09
C ILE A 174 4.22 -8.97 -2.59
N VAL A 175 3.06 -8.76 -1.99
CA VAL A 175 2.88 -8.63 -0.53
C VAL A 175 1.62 -9.35 -0.06
N ASN A 176 1.61 -9.78 1.20
CA ASN A 176 0.42 -10.20 1.93
C ASN A 176 0.03 -9.15 2.96
N HIS A 177 -1.26 -8.87 3.06
CA HIS A 177 -1.79 -7.92 4.03
C HIS A 177 -2.16 -8.65 5.32
N ILE A 178 -1.51 -8.29 6.44
CA ILE A 178 -1.59 -8.98 7.73
C ILE A 178 -2.20 -8.14 8.85
N ASP A 179 -3.03 -7.18 8.51
CA ASP A 179 -3.68 -6.29 9.50
C ASP A 179 -4.38 -7.07 10.64
N TYR A 180 -4.96 -8.22 10.33
CA TYR A 180 -5.62 -9.10 11.30
C TYR A 180 -4.67 -9.66 12.36
N LEU A 181 -3.39 -9.83 12.06
CA LEU A 181 -2.37 -10.27 13.02
C LEU A 181 -1.86 -9.13 13.90
N LEU A 182 -1.90 -7.90 13.40
CA LEU A 182 -1.37 -6.71 14.07
C LEU A 182 -2.43 -5.91 14.84
N GLY A 183 -3.62 -6.47 14.98
CA GLY A 183 -4.68 -5.96 15.88
C GLY A 183 -5.47 -4.77 15.34
N GLY A 184 -5.66 -4.66 14.04
CA GLY A 184 -6.51 -3.62 13.48
C GLY A 184 -6.95 -3.88 12.06
N THR A 185 -8.25 -3.85 11.81
CA THR A 185 -8.80 -3.70 10.45
C THR A 185 -9.43 -2.33 10.35
N SER A 186 -9.04 -1.56 9.35
CA SER A 186 -9.69 -0.27 9.08
C SER A 186 -11.05 -0.41 8.39
N SER A 187 -11.39 -1.58 7.87
CA SER A 187 -12.51 -1.77 6.95
C SER A 187 -13.64 -2.69 7.43
N GLY A 188 -13.53 -3.31 8.62
CA GLY A 188 -14.60 -4.18 9.15
C GLY A 188 -14.94 -5.42 8.30
N ILE A 189 -14.17 -5.73 7.26
CA ILE A 189 -14.37 -6.93 6.42
C ILE A 189 -13.88 -8.14 7.19
N ASP A 190 -14.60 -9.25 7.04
CA ASP A 190 -14.31 -10.50 7.73
C ASP A 190 -12.87 -10.96 7.51
N ARG A 191 -12.19 -11.27 8.62
CA ARG A 191 -10.75 -11.54 8.66
C ARG A 191 -10.36 -12.76 7.85
N GLU A 192 -11.19 -13.80 7.84
CA GLU A 192 -10.95 -15.04 7.11
C GLU A 192 -10.96 -14.82 5.59
N GLU A 193 -11.79 -13.92 5.12
CA GLU A 193 -11.88 -13.61 3.71
C GLU A 193 -10.68 -12.83 3.16
N ARG A 194 -9.98 -12.07 4.00
CA ARG A 194 -8.77 -11.34 3.60
C ARG A 194 -7.51 -12.19 3.60
N ALA A 195 -7.45 -13.21 4.45
CA ALA A 195 -6.30 -14.11 4.54
C ALA A 195 -6.11 -14.96 3.28
N VAL A 196 -7.12 -15.09 2.47
CA VAL A 196 -7.11 -15.88 1.23
C VAL A 196 -6.66 -15.08 0.01
N SER A 197 -6.09 -13.89 0.21
CA SER A 197 -5.44 -13.26 -0.93
C SER A 197 -4.24 -14.13 -1.32
N ARG A 198 -4.42 -14.88 -2.33
CA ARG A 198 -3.49 -15.66 -3.11
C ARG A 198 -2.10 -15.22 -2.99
N LEU A 199 -1.24 -16.01 -2.40
CA LEU A 199 -0.17 -15.61 -2.90
C LEU A 199 1.08 -16.10 -2.66
N TRP A 200 1.31 -16.42 -1.74
CA TRP A 200 2.53 -16.98 -1.36
C TRP A 200 2.26 -18.19 -0.62
N THR A 201 2.71 -19.14 -1.21
CA THR A 201 2.72 -20.51 -0.79
C THR A 201 3.55 -20.85 0.43
N ASP A 202 4.07 -19.91 1.09
CA ASP A 202 4.70 -20.13 2.38
C ASP A 202 3.72 -19.80 3.51
N ASP A 203 2.60 -20.54 3.54
CA ASP A 203 1.67 -20.56 4.69
C ASP A 203 2.43 -20.79 6.01
N TYR A 204 3.52 -21.54 5.96
CA TYR A 204 4.43 -21.77 7.08
C TYR A 204 5.09 -20.50 7.63
N LEU A 205 5.58 -19.61 6.77
CA LEU A 205 6.17 -18.32 7.21
C LEU A 205 5.13 -17.39 7.80
N ILE A 206 3.92 -17.38 7.26
CA ILE A 206 2.81 -16.59 7.80
C ILE A 206 2.41 -17.12 9.17
N GLU A 207 2.31 -18.44 9.34
CA GLU A 207 2.00 -19.04 10.63
C GLU A 207 3.12 -18.87 11.66
N GLU A 208 4.38 -18.98 11.25
CA GLU A 208 5.52 -18.77 12.13
C GLU A 208 5.59 -17.31 12.59
N LEU A 209 5.40 -16.38 11.68
CA LEU A 209 5.30 -14.97 11.99
C LEU A 209 4.10 -14.69 12.91
N ALA A 210 2.92 -15.25 12.61
CA ALA A 210 1.73 -15.10 13.46
C ALA A 210 1.99 -15.59 14.88
N ARG A 211 2.66 -16.74 15.04
CA ARG A 211 3.03 -17.27 16.36
C ARG A 211 4.05 -16.37 17.05
N SER A 212 5.06 -15.89 16.35
CA SER A 212 6.06 -14.96 16.88
C SER A 212 5.44 -13.64 17.31
N LEU A 213 4.54 -13.08 16.51
CA LEU A 213 3.81 -11.84 16.80
C LEU A 213 2.89 -12.00 18.00
N HIS A 214 2.18 -13.13 18.11
CA HIS A 214 1.33 -13.43 19.24
C HIS A 214 2.13 -13.55 20.55
N ASN A 215 3.25 -14.25 20.53
CA ASN A 215 4.13 -14.41 21.69
C ASN A 215 4.74 -13.06 22.12
N ASN A 216 5.14 -12.22 21.17
CA ASN A 216 5.69 -10.89 21.47
C ASN A 216 4.64 -9.89 21.96
N ALA A 217 3.39 -10.03 21.56
CA ALA A 217 2.29 -9.19 22.06
C ALA A 217 1.90 -9.52 23.50
N LEU A 218 2.15 -10.76 23.96
CA LEU A 218 1.90 -11.18 25.35
C LEU A 218 3.00 -10.71 26.33
N HIS A 219 4.15 -10.26 25.80
CA HIS A 219 5.32 -9.82 26.61
C HIS A 219 5.52 -8.28 26.57
N ARG A 220 4.59 -7.52 25.98
CA ARG A 220 4.58 -6.05 25.93
C ARG A 220 3.31 -5.48 26.56
#